data_d8bbe9e85c2b0448cc1a6480e80fe9f9
#
_entry.id   d8bbe9e85c2b0448cc1a6480e80fe9f9
#
_cell.length_a   1.000
_cell.length_b   1.000
_cell.length_c   1.000
_cell.angle_alpha   90.00
_cell.angle_beta   90.00
_cell.angle_gamma   90.00
#
_symmetry.space_group_name_H-M   'P 1'
#
loop_
_entity.id
_entity.type
_entity.pdbx_description
1 polymer ?
#
loop_
_entity_poly.entity_id
_entity_poly.type
_entity_poly.pdbx_seq_one_letter_code
_entity_poly.pdbx_strand_id
1 'polypeptide(L)'
;MAYTKTSFVCLLLLIYMGVFYFSQKHLPVKSTKYFINYYFSALIVILFDFITLCTVNLMDVIPPAINTIAHIIYMIAINFMLYYMFVYEQSLLGEHFKPNKKLSFLQKLPLIITTVLIVVLPLNYVEGIYTNYSMGPKVYILYICAIFYNIFLLYYGVRYTRYLQKEKRTALLVSIPIFFIVTVVSIIFPEGLLVIVYVILSAVGLLMSSENTEKYIDKQTGMFNQYALGIVIREFIETQTHRIAIIISLSESDAQNATIDWRSYVTILEKLQQFCLKEFNRQVYRIGDNGFILLVNSEEQAKKYTSQIMAYTRETCNNTLHVEYNMVPLSDYTDSDEFMSQMIDICVEAINKSANFDFLTGTRNRNSFEKFINQLRNDKVDVYYFIADVNNLKDTNDVLGHAAGDELIQAVAKLLCDTVENDGWVFRQGGDEFAVLWKGCDAEGFLKRLYRKNQLLNKTRTVPVSFAIGYGKLLDSTGMEDADKMMYDNKAKMKAKKKAKRSS
;
A
#
# COMPACT_ATOMS: atom_id res chain seq x y z
N MET A 1 17.52 -33.68 28.38
CA MET A 1 18.39 -32.58 27.94
C MET A 1 18.23 -32.21 26.44
N ALA A 2 18.15 -33.13 25.48
CA ALA A 2 18.00 -32.74 24.07
C ALA A 2 16.68 -31.99 23.84
N TYR A 3 15.58 -32.47 24.35
CA TYR A 3 14.24 -31.87 24.15
C TYR A 3 14.09 -30.47 24.75
N THR A 4 14.63 -30.22 25.95
CA THR A 4 14.61 -28.88 26.56
C THR A 4 15.39 -27.85 25.73
N LYS A 5 16.53 -28.27 25.10
CA LYS A 5 17.29 -27.42 24.20
C LYS A 5 16.47 -27.07 22.94
N THR A 6 15.74 -28.04 22.40
CA THR A 6 14.89 -27.80 21.19
C THR A 6 13.77 -26.82 21.49
N SER A 7 13.02 -27.01 22.60
CA SER A 7 11.96 -26.08 23.01
C SER A 7 12.50 -24.66 23.24
N PHE A 8 13.67 -24.55 23.86
CA PHE A 8 14.32 -23.25 24.06
C PHE A 8 14.71 -22.57 22.75
N VAL A 9 15.31 -23.30 21.80
CA VAL A 9 15.63 -22.76 20.46
C VAL A 9 14.36 -22.33 19.72
N CYS A 10 13.30 -23.13 19.78
CA CYS A 10 12.00 -22.79 19.19
C CYS A 10 11.40 -21.52 19.81
N LEU A 11 11.53 -21.34 21.13
CA LEU A 11 11.11 -20.12 21.82
C LEU A 11 11.84 -18.88 21.29
N LEU A 12 13.19 -18.97 21.19
CA LEU A 12 13.99 -17.86 20.64
C LEU A 12 13.64 -17.53 19.20
N LEU A 13 13.40 -18.55 18.36
CA LEU A 13 12.98 -18.35 16.97
C LEU A 13 11.62 -17.64 16.89
N LEU A 14 10.66 -18.04 17.72
CA LEU A 14 9.35 -17.40 17.72
C LEU A 14 9.43 -15.96 18.22
N ILE A 15 10.22 -15.68 19.27
CA ILE A 15 10.47 -14.31 19.75
C ILE A 15 11.11 -13.47 18.64
N TYR A 16 12.14 -13.99 17.96
CA TYR A 16 12.80 -13.30 16.85
C TYR A 16 11.82 -12.94 15.73
N MET A 17 10.97 -13.89 15.31
CA MET A 17 9.93 -13.65 14.34
C MET A 17 8.94 -12.57 14.79
N GLY A 18 8.56 -12.59 16.07
CA GLY A 18 7.66 -11.58 16.63
C GLY A 18 8.23 -10.17 16.57
N VAL A 19 9.52 -10.00 16.86
CA VAL A 19 10.18 -8.70 16.76
C VAL A 19 10.06 -8.15 15.34
N PHE A 20 10.32 -8.97 14.32
CA PHE A 20 10.14 -8.57 12.92
C PHE A 20 8.69 -8.28 12.57
N TYR A 21 7.77 -9.16 12.96
CA TYR A 21 6.36 -8.96 12.68
C TYR A 21 5.84 -7.66 13.29
N PHE A 22 6.04 -7.44 14.59
CA PHE A 22 5.51 -6.27 15.29
C PHE A 22 6.23 -4.95 14.94
N SER A 23 7.41 -5.00 14.32
CA SER A 23 8.08 -3.81 13.76
C SER A 23 7.40 -3.29 12.48
N GLN A 24 6.59 -4.10 11.81
CA GLN A 24 5.91 -3.75 10.56
C GLN A 24 4.53 -3.12 10.82
N LYS A 25 4.01 -2.44 9.80
CA LYS A 25 2.63 -1.91 9.83
C LYS A 25 1.65 -3.03 9.44
N HIS A 26 0.59 -3.19 10.19
CA HIS A 26 -0.44 -4.19 9.93
C HIS A 26 -1.79 -3.55 9.62
N LEU A 27 -2.57 -4.20 8.73
CA LEU A 27 -3.93 -3.77 8.45
C LEU A 27 -4.82 -3.97 9.69
N PRO A 28 -5.74 -3.04 9.97
CA PRO A 28 -6.68 -3.14 11.08
C PRO A 28 -7.87 -4.06 10.75
N VAL A 29 -7.57 -5.31 10.34
CA VAL A 29 -8.56 -6.31 9.93
C VAL A 29 -8.61 -7.48 10.91
N LYS A 30 -9.73 -8.25 10.88
CA LYS A 30 -9.94 -9.38 11.80
C LYS A 30 -8.90 -10.49 11.65
N SER A 31 -8.46 -10.77 10.42
CA SER A 31 -7.42 -11.77 10.17
C SER A 31 -6.15 -11.45 10.93
N THR A 32 -5.66 -10.22 10.84
CA THR A 32 -4.49 -9.75 11.61
C THR A 32 -4.67 -9.94 13.11
N LYS A 33 -5.88 -9.63 13.65
CA LYS A 33 -6.17 -9.84 15.07
C LYS A 33 -6.15 -11.33 15.46
N TYR A 34 -6.68 -12.20 14.62
CA TYR A 34 -6.66 -13.65 14.86
C TYR A 34 -5.24 -14.20 14.78
N PHE A 35 -4.42 -13.71 13.83
CA PHE A 35 -3.02 -14.09 13.76
C PHE A 35 -2.23 -13.66 14.99
N ILE A 36 -2.44 -12.45 15.50
CA ILE A 36 -1.80 -11.96 16.72
C ILE A 36 -2.18 -12.85 17.91
N ASN A 37 -3.45 -13.20 18.06
CA ASN A 37 -3.90 -14.09 19.13
C ASN A 37 -3.33 -15.50 19.01
N TYR A 38 -3.24 -16.03 17.77
CA TYR A 38 -2.58 -17.30 17.48
C TYR A 38 -1.09 -17.23 17.88
N TYR A 39 -0.39 -16.19 17.47
CA TYR A 39 1.04 -15.99 17.76
C TYR A 39 1.30 -15.95 19.27
N PHE A 40 0.56 -15.17 20.05
CA PHE A 40 0.73 -15.12 21.50
C PHE A 40 0.36 -16.45 22.18
N SER A 41 -0.67 -17.13 21.71
CA SER A 41 -1.00 -18.47 22.20
C SER A 41 0.13 -19.46 21.93
N ALA A 42 0.72 -19.42 20.73
CA ALA A 42 1.87 -20.24 20.34
C ALA A 42 3.12 -19.94 21.21
N LEU A 43 3.35 -18.67 21.53
CA LEU A 43 4.44 -18.27 22.41
C LEU A 43 4.27 -18.86 23.82
N ILE A 44 3.06 -18.81 24.37
CA ILE A 44 2.73 -19.40 25.67
C ILE A 44 2.88 -20.93 25.60
N VAL A 45 2.45 -21.58 24.53
CA VAL A 45 2.61 -23.03 24.31
C VAL A 45 4.08 -23.42 24.42
N ILE A 46 4.98 -22.78 23.65
CA ILE A 46 6.39 -23.14 23.64
C ILE A 46 7.08 -22.82 24.98
N LEU A 47 6.71 -21.71 25.62
CA LEU A 47 7.23 -21.35 26.94
C LEU A 47 6.83 -22.40 28.00
N PHE A 48 5.55 -22.78 28.06
CA PHE A 48 5.06 -23.75 29.02
C PHE A 48 5.45 -25.18 28.66
N ASP A 49 5.68 -25.50 27.40
CA ASP A 49 6.31 -26.76 27.01
C ASP A 49 7.72 -26.88 27.62
N PHE A 50 8.56 -25.83 27.48
CA PHE A 50 9.87 -25.79 28.12
C PHE A 50 9.79 -25.97 29.66
N ILE A 51 8.83 -25.24 30.30
CA ILE A 51 8.64 -25.34 31.76
C ILE A 51 8.16 -26.76 32.15
N THR A 52 7.19 -27.34 31.43
CA THR A 52 6.67 -28.67 31.75
C THR A 52 7.72 -29.76 31.55
N LEU A 53 8.57 -29.68 30.53
CA LEU A 53 9.71 -30.57 30.34
C LEU A 53 10.73 -30.49 31.50
N CYS A 54 10.97 -29.28 32.02
CA CYS A 54 11.83 -29.11 33.19
C CYS A 54 11.16 -29.68 34.44
N THR A 55 9.90 -29.38 34.71
CA THR A 55 9.21 -29.78 35.94
C THR A 55 8.91 -31.27 36.00
N VAL A 56 8.58 -31.91 34.87
CA VAL A 56 8.35 -33.36 34.79
C VAL A 56 9.61 -34.18 35.05
N ASN A 57 10.78 -33.67 34.61
CA ASN A 57 12.05 -34.38 34.85
C ASN A 57 12.68 -34.10 36.24
N LEU A 58 12.05 -33.22 37.03
CA LEU A 58 12.49 -32.85 38.39
C LEU A 58 11.40 -33.12 39.42
N MET A 59 10.55 -34.13 39.19
CA MET A 59 9.42 -34.47 40.11
C MET A 59 9.82 -34.76 41.53
N ASP A 60 11.04 -35.26 41.75
CA ASP A 60 11.57 -35.53 43.08
C ASP A 60 11.89 -34.26 43.89
N VAL A 61 12.04 -33.12 43.19
CA VAL A 61 12.42 -31.83 43.79
C VAL A 61 11.26 -30.83 43.76
N ILE A 62 10.44 -30.86 42.69
CA ILE A 62 9.36 -29.92 42.47
C ILE A 62 8.03 -30.45 43.02
N PRO A 63 7.26 -29.66 43.80
CA PRO A 63 5.96 -30.08 44.30
C PRO A 63 5.03 -30.49 43.17
N PRO A 64 4.27 -31.59 43.27
CA PRO A 64 3.38 -32.08 42.24
C PRO A 64 2.34 -31.05 41.79
N ALA A 65 1.90 -30.17 42.70
CA ALA A 65 0.96 -29.10 42.38
C ALA A 65 1.49 -28.12 41.34
N ILE A 66 2.76 -27.74 41.43
CA ILE A 66 3.40 -26.82 40.47
C ILE A 66 3.45 -27.47 39.08
N ASN A 67 3.86 -28.73 39.01
CA ASN A 67 3.90 -29.50 37.77
C ASN A 67 2.50 -29.60 37.15
N THR A 68 1.46 -29.91 37.95
CA THR A 68 0.08 -29.98 37.48
C THR A 68 -0.43 -28.64 36.96
N ILE A 69 -0.15 -27.53 37.66
CA ILE A 69 -0.55 -26.19 37.24
C ILE A 69 0.13 -25.83 35.92
N ALA A 70 1.44 -26.08 35.77
CA ALA A 70 2.19 -25.82 34.54
C ALA A 70 1.57 -26.57 33.34
N HIS A 71 1.23 -27.85 33.52
CA HIS A 71 0.59 -28.67 32.48
C HIS A 71 -0.81 -28.18 32.13
N ILE A 72 -1.60 -27.75 33.11
CA ILE A 72 -2.95 -27.18 32.87
C ILE A 72 -2.82 -25.91 31.99
N ILE A 73 -1.91 -25.00 32.34
CA ILE A 73 -1.68 -23.77 31.55
C ILE A 73 -1.21 -24.13 30.14
N TYR A 74 -0.28 -25.06 30.01
CA TYR A 74 0.20 -25.57 28.74
C TYR A 74 -0.95 -26.09 27.85
N MET A 75 -1.79 -26.97 28.39
CA MET A 75 -2.92 -27.56 27.66
C MET A 75 -3.99 -26.53 27.28
N ILE A 76 -4.28 -25.59 28.17
CA ILE A 76 -5.19 -24.47 27.87
C ILE A 76 -4.61 -23.61 26.74
N ALA A 77 -3.30 -23.31 26.79
CA ALA A 77 -2.66 -22.53 25.73
C ALA A 77 -2.71 -23.24 24.37
N ILE A 78 -2.48 -24.57 24.32
CA ILE A 78 -2.67 -25.36 23.08
C ILE A 78 -4.11 -25.24 22.58
N ASN A 79 -5.11 -25.38 23.46
CA ASN A 79 -6.51 -25.32 23.09
C ASN A 79 -6.88 -23.94 22.46
N PHE A 80 -6.39 -22.84 23.04
CA PHE A 80 -6.56 -21.50 22.47
C PHE A 80 -5.80 -21.34 21.15
N MET A 81 -4.59 -21.86 21.05
CA MET A 81 -3.79 -21.83 19.83
C MET A 81 -4.50 -22.55 18.68
N LEU A 82 -5.04 -23.75 18.91
CA LEU A 82 -5.83 -24.51 17.94
C LEU A 82 -7.05 -23.72 17.45
N TYR A 83 -7.78 -23.10 18.36
CA TYR A 83 -8.93 -22.26 18.00
C TYR A 83 -8.54 -21.03 17.20
N TYR A 84 -7.51 -20.28 17.62
CA TYR A 84 -7.09 -19.06 16.91
C TYR A 84 -6.47 -19.37 15.55
N MET A 85 -5.75 -20.48 15.40
CA MET A 85 -5.30 -20.98 14.12
C MET A 85 -6.49 -21.29 13.20
N PHE A 86 -7.48 -22.01 13.70
CA PHE A 86 -8.70 -22.33 12.96
C PHE A 86 -9.45 -21.08 12.48
N VAL A 87 -9.72 -20.11 13.37
CA VAL A 87 -10.44 -18.88 12.97
C VAL A 87 -9.60 -17.97 12.09
N TYR A 88 -8.28 -18.00 12.23
CA TYR A 88 -7.37 -17.30 11.34
C TYR A 88 -7.44 -17.87 9.92
N GLU A 89 -7.23 -19.18 9.76
CA GLU A 89 -7.28 -19.82 8.44
C GLU A 89 -8.68 -19.68 7.82
N GLN A 90 -9.75 -19.76 8.61
CA GLN A 90 -11.11 -19.47 8.16
C GLN A 90 -11.25 -18.01 7.68
N SER A 91 -10.64 -17.05 8.35
CA SER A 91 -10.69 -15.63 7.96
C SER A 91 -9.98 -15.34 6.64
N LEU A 92 -9.03 -16.17 6.22
CA LEU A 92 -8.38 -16.06 4.92
C LEU A 92 -9.32 -16.34 3.75
N LEU A 93 -10.43 -17.06 3.99
CA LEU A 93 -11.45 -17.33 2.98
C LEU A 93 -12.24 -16.05 2.60
N GLY A 94 -12.20 -15.02 3.44
CA GLY A 94 -12.76 -13.69 3.17
C GLY A 94 -14.24 -13.73 2.78
N GLU A 95 -14.54 -13.17 1.62
CA GLU A 95 -15.92 -13.02 1.09
C GLU A 95 -16.60 -14.34 0.76
N HIS A 96 -15.83 -15.37 0.44
CA HIS A 96 -16.37 -16.64 -0.03
C HIS A 96 -16.99 -17.48 1.10
N PHE A 97 -16.65 -17.13 2.35
CA PHE A 97 -17.20 -17.81 3.51
C PHE A 97 -17.32 -16.90 4.73
N LYS A 98 -18.57 -16.67 5.17
CA LYS A 98 -18.88 -15.94 6.41
C LYS A 98 -19.76 -16.84 7.29
N PRO A 99 -19.24 -17.27 8.46
CA PRO A 99 -20.06 -18.06 9.37
C PRO A 99 -21.20 -17.20 9.93
N ASN A 100 -22.42 -17.72 9.90
CA ASN A 100 -23.53 -17.10 10.59
C ASN A 100 -23.35 -17.21 12.13
N LYS A 101 -24.14 -16.47 12.91
CA LYS A 101 -24.03 -16.44 14.38
C LYS A 101 -24.11 -17.85 15.03
N LYS A 102 -24.98 -18.72 14.50
CA LYS A 102 -25.13 -20.10 15.01
C LYS A 102 -23.89 -20.95 14.76
N LEU A 103 -23.35 -20.90 13.52
CA LEU A 103 -22.15 -21.64 13.16
C LEU A 103 -20.91 -21.10 13.92
N SER A 104 -20.78 -19.78 14.06
CA SER A 104 -19.70 -19.17 14.86
C SER A 104 -19.75 -19.59 16.33
N PHE A 105 -20.96 -19.72 16.90
CA PHE A 105 -21.13 -20.26 18.27
C PHE A 105 -20.76 -21.75 18.34
N LEU A 106 -21.23 -22.56 17.38
CA LEU A 106 -20.90 -24.00 17.30
C LEU A 106 -19.38 -24.24 17.21
N GLN A 107 -18.66 -23.41 16.45
CA GLN A 107 -17.21 -23.48 16.31
C GLN A 107 -16.45 -23.12 17.60
N LYS A 108 -17.06 -22.37 18.53
CA LYS A 108 -16.48 -22.04 19.84
C LYS A 108 -16.74 -23.11 20.89
N LEU A 109 -17.76 -23.97 20.71
CA LEU A 109 -18.09 -24.98 21.67
C LEU A 109 -16.95 -25.94 22.03
N PRO A 110 -16.14 -26.47 21.06
CA PRO A 110 -15.02 -27.32 21.39
C PRO A 110 -14.00 -26.63 22.29
N LEU A 111 -13.67 -25.36 22.00
CA LEU A 111 -12.78 -24.57 22.85
C LEU A 111 -13.28 -24.50 24.30
N ILE A 112 -14.55 -24.15 24.48
CA ILE A 112 -15.15 -23.99 25.83
C ILE A 112 -15.19 -25.32 26.55
N ILE A 113 -15.74 -26.39 25.93
CA ILE A 113 -15.84 -27.69 26.51
C ILE A 113 -14.50 -28.28 26.89
N THR A 114 -13.52 -28.22 25.95
CA THR A 114 -12.18 -28.74 26.20
C THR A 114 -11.48 -27.96 27.31
N THR A 115 -11.62 -26.63 27.39
CA THR A 115 -11.04 -25.83 28.48
C THR A 115 -11.58 -26.26 29.85
N VAL A 116 -12.89 -26.47 29.96
CA VAL A 116 -13.49 -26.98 31.22
C VAL A 116 -12.97 -28.37 31.54
N LEU A 117 -12.92 -29.27 30.57
CA LEU A 117 -12.48 -30.66 30.80
C LEU A 117 -10.98 -30.74 31.13
N ILE A 118 -10.14 -29.86 30.59
CA ILE A 118 -8.71 -29.78 30.98
C ILE A 118 -8.56 -29.46 32.47
N VAL A 119 -9.43 -28.65 33.05
CA VAL A 119 -9.35 -28.35 34.49
C VAL A 119 -9.84 -29.55 35.34
N VAL A 120 -10.91 -30.19 34.92
CA VAL A 120 -11.61 -31.21 35.76
C VAL A 120 -11.00 -32.61 35.64
N LEU A 121 -10.61 -33.03 34.43
CA LEU A 121 -10.16 -34.42 34.20
C LEU A 121 -8.80 -34.71 34.88
N PRO A 122 -8.47 -35.98 35.18
CA PRO A 122 -7.17 -36.37 35.74
C PRO A 122 -6.07 -36.26 34.67
N LEU A 123 -4.84 -36.00 35.13
CA LEU A 123 -3.61 -36.03 34.35
C LEU A 123 -2.69 -37.13 34.87
N ASN A 124 -2.21 -37.98 33.99
CA ASN A 124 -1.26 -39.03 34.28
C ASN A 124 0.08 -38.72 33.65
N TYR A 125 1.14 -39.20 34.26
CA TYR A 125 2.50 -39.12 33.72
C TYR A 125 3.00 -40.53 33.39
N VAL A 126 3.69 -40.63 32.26
CA VAL A 126 4.30 -41.87 31.75
C VAL A 126 5.78 -41.67 31.59
N GLU A 127 6.57 -42.63 32.03
CA GLU A 127 7.98 -42.66 31.78
C GLU A 127 8.23 -43.07 30.33
N GLY A 128 8.86 -42.20 29.57
CA GLY A 128 9.26 -42.45 28.21
C GLY A 128 10.72 -42.82 28.10
N ILE A 129 11.15 -43.23 26.90
CA ILE A 129 12.56 -43.63 26.66
C ILE A 129 13.49 -42.43 26.80
N TYR A 130 13.04 -41.25 26.42
CA TYR A 130 13.86 -40.02 26.38
C TYR A 130 13.47 -38.97 27.41
N THR A 131 12.20 -38.94 27.79
CA THR A 131 11.64 -37.96 28.74
C THR A 131 10.31 -38.47 29.27
N ASN A 132 9.96 -38.08 30.50
CA ASN A 132 8.62 -38.26 31.01
C ASN A 132 7.63 -37.35 30.27
N TYR A 133 6.45 -37.82 30.00
CA TYR A 133 5.43 -37.06 29.29
C TYR A 133 4.02 -37.25 29.90
N SER A 134 3.16 -36.29 29.61
CA SER A 134 1.77 -36.33 30.11
C SER A 134 0.89 -37.12 29.18
N MET A 135 0.01 -37.97 29.77
CA MET A 135 -1.00 -38.76 29.08
C MET A 135 -2.31 -38.76 29.85
N GLY A 136 -3.34 -39.37 29.27
CA GLY A 136 -4.61 -39.58 29.93
C GLY A 136 -5.73 -38.70 29.38
N PRO A 137 -6.89 -38.65 30.05
CA PRO A 137 -8.12 -38.05 29.54
C PRO A 137 -7.95 -36.58 29.10
N LYS A 138 -7.14 -35.76 29.80
CA LYS A 138 -6.88 -34.39 29.46
C LYS A 138 -6.19 -34.24 28.08
N VAL A 139 -5.24 -35.12 27.78
CA VAL A 139 -4.51 -35.12 26.50
C VAL A 139 -5.40 -35.62 25.38
N TYR A 140 -6.17 -36.67 25.60
CA TYR A 140 -7.11 -37.21 24.58
C TYR A 140 -8.13 -36.19 24.13
N ILE A 141 -8.70 -35.41 25.08
CA ILE A 141 -9.69 -34.37 24.70
C ILE A 141 -9.09 -33.27 23.84
N LEU A 142 -7.81 -32.94 24.03
CA LEU A 142 -7.09 -32.00 23.13
C LEU A 142 -6.94 -32.56 21.72
N TYR A 143 -6.61 -33.84 21.57
CA TYR A 143 -6.56 -34.49 20.25
C TYR A 143 -7.93 -34.51 19.57
N ILE A 144 -9.01 -34.80 20.33
CA ILE A 144 -10.38 -34.75 19.81
C ILE A 144 -10.69 -33.32 19.30
N CYS A 145 -10.34 -32.29 20.06
CA CYS A 145 -10.53 -30.91 19.68
C CYS A 145 -9.71 -30.55 18.41
N ALA A 146 -8.47 -31.00 18.33
CA ALA A 146 -7.60 -30.79 17.16
C ALA A 146 -8.19 -31.48 15.90
N ILE A 147 -8.65 -32.72 16.02
CA ILE A 147 -9.30 -33.45 14.92
C ILE A 147 -10.58 -32.73 14.47
N PHE A 148 -11.38 -32.22 15.41
CA PHE A 148 -12.58 -31.46 15.08
C PHE A 148 -12.25 -30.24 14.21
N TYR A 149 -11.29 -29.40 14.61
CA TYR A 149 -10.90 -28.25 13.82
C TYR A 149 -10.27 -28.64 12.47
N ASN A 150 -9.48 -29.72 12.43
CA ASN A 150 -8.93 -30.25 11.18
C ASN A 150 -10.02 -30.65 10.18
N ILE A 151 -11.09 -31.33 10.60
CA ILE A 151 -12.19 -31.73 9.72
C ILE A 151 -12.86 -30.51 9.11
N PHE A 152 -13.12 -29.47 9.91
CA PHE A 152 -13.69 -28.21 9.39
C PHE A 152 -12.74 -27.51 8.40
N LEU A 153 -11.45 -27.43 8.71
CA LEU A 153 -10.45 -26.83 7.81
C LEU A 153 -10.30 -27.61 6.52
N LEU A 154 -10.31 -28.94 6.55
CA LEU A 154 -10.31 -29.78 5.35
C LEU A 154 -11.56 -29.52 4.49
N TYR A 155 -12.74 -29.46 5.11
CA TYR A 155 -13.97 -29.12 4.40
C TYR A 155 -13.87 -27.77 3.71
N TYR A 156 -13.41 -26.72 4.41
CA TYR A 156 -13.24 -25.39 3.86
C TYR A 156 -12.14 -25.35 2.79
N GLY A 157 -11.03 -26.04 3.02
CA GLY A 157 -9.95 -26.16 2.07
C GLY A 157 -10.41 -26.77 0.72
N VAL A 158 -11.16 -27.87 0.75
CA VAL A 158 -11.70 -28.48 -0.46
C VAL A 158 -12.75 -27.59 -1.14
N ARG A 159 -13.64 -26.96 -0.36
CA ARG A 159 -14.81 -26.24 -0.89
C ARG A 159 -14.47 -24.86 -1.45
N TYR A 160 -13.56 -24.10 -0.81
CA TYR A 160 -13.38 -22.67 -1.04
C TYR A 160 -12.01 -22.26 -1.57
N THR A 161 -10.95 -23.07 -1.46
CA THR A 161 -9.60 -22.65 -1.85
C THR A 161 -9.48 -22.29 -3.32
N ARG A 162 -10.30 -22.87 -4.22
CA ARG A 162 -10.30 -22.55 -5.65
C ARG A 162 -10.62 -21.08 -5.96
N TYR A 163 -11.28 -20.38 -5.05
CA TYR A 163 -11.64 -18.97 -5.19
C TYR A 163 -10.59 -18.01 -4.62
N LEU A 164 -9.57 -18.54 -3.93
CA LEU A 164 -8.55 -17.74 -3.28
C LEU A 164 -7.41 -17.37 -4.21
N GLN A 165 -6.77 -16.23 -3.92
CA GLN A 165 -5.48 -15.86 -4.52
C GLN A 165 -4.44 -16.95 -4.28
N LYS A 166 -3.46 -17.07 -5.22
CA LYS A 166 -2.48 -18.15 -5.24
C LYS A 166 -1.75 -18.33 -3.90
N GLU A 167 -1.32 -17.24 -3.28
CA GLU A 167 -0.57 -17.28 -2.01
C GLU A 167 -1.41 -17.85 -0.86
N LYS A 168 -2.60 -17.31 -0.64
CA LYS A 168 -3.54 -17.77 0.40
C LYS A 168 -3.97 -19.22 0.16
N ARG A 169 -4.20 -19.58 -1.09
CA ARG A 169 -4.53 -20.95 -1.49
C ARG A 169 -3.40 -21.91 -1.18
N THR A 170 -2.15 -21.55 -1.53
CA THR A 170 -0.98 -22.38 -1.23
C THR A 170 -0.79 -22.53 0.27
N ALA A 171 -0.92 -21.44 1.05
CA ALA A 171 -0.84 -21.49 2.50
C ALA A 171 -1.81 -22.53 3.09
N LEU A 172 -3.09 -22.44 2.75
CA LEU A 172 -4.12 -23.35 3.27
C LEU A 172 -3.94 -24.80 2.80
N LEU A 173 -3.57 -25.01 1.52
CA LEU A 173 -3.35 -26.36 0.96
C LEU A 173 -2.12 -27.04 1.56
N VAL A 174 -1.17 -26.31 2.10
CA VAL A 174 0.02 -26.84 2.78
C VAL A 174 -0.20 -26.96 4.29
N SER A 175 -0.75 -25.95 4.94
CA SER A 175 -0.93 -25.94 6.42
C SER A 175 -1.90 -27.02 6.90
N ILE A 176 -3.04 -27.18 6.25
CA ILE A 176 -4.09 -28.12 6.67
C ILE A 176 -3.62 -29.58 6.65
N PRO A 177 -3.05 -30.13 5.56
CA PRO A 177 -2.53 -31.48 5.57
C PRO A 177 -1.39 -31.70 6.58
N ILE A 178 -0.47 -30.74 6.71
CA ILE A 178 0.62 -30.84 7.70
C ILE A 178 0.03 -30.89 9.11
N PHE A 179 -0.95 -30.04 9.44
CA PHE A 179 -1.63 -30.05 10.72
C PHE A 179 -2.29 -31.41 11.01
N PHE A 180 -2.97 -31.99 10.02
CA PHE A 180 -3.58 -33.31 10.14
C PHE A 180 -2.53 -34.39 10.39
N ILE A 181 -1.46 -34.42 9.60
CA ILE A 181 -0.37 -35.40 9.74
C ILE A 181 0.28 -35.29 11.12
N VAL A 182 0.62 -34.08 11.57
CA VAL A 182 1.23 -33.87 12.88
C VAL A 182 0.29 -34.31 14.00
N THR A 183 -1.00 -34.03 13.91
CA THR A 183 -1.98 -34.48 14.91
C THR A 183 -2.01 -36.02 15.00
N VAL A 184 -2.09 -36.71 13.86
CA VAL A 184 -2.11 -38.19 13.80
C VAL A 184 -0.79 -38.77 14.36
N VAL A 185 0.35 -38.24 13.93
CA VAL A 185 1.67 -38.75 14.38
C VAL A 185 1.86 -38.48 15.87
N SER A 186 1.38 -37.34 16.41
CA SER A 186 1.45 -37.05 17.86
C SER A 186 0.58 -37.98 18.71
N ILE A 187 -0.50 -38.53 18.14
CA ILE A 187 -1.31 -39.57 18.82
C ILE A 187 -0.53 -40.90 18.85
N ILE A 188 0.17 -41.24 17.78
CA ILE A 188 0.91 -42.53 17.66
C ILE A 188 2.21 -42.48 18.46
N PHE A 189 2.91 -41.34 18.41
CA PHE A 189 4.21 -41.12 19.03
C PHE A 189 4.16 -39.93 20.02
N PRO A 190 3.57 -40.10 21.20
CA PRO A 190 3.33 -38.99 22.15
C PRO A 190 4.63 -38.38 22.71
N GLU A 191 5.75 -39.10 22.69
CA GLU A 191 7.06 -38.60 23.14
C GLU A 191 7.68 -37.59 22.16
N GLY A 192 7.10 -37.48 20.95
CA GLY A 192 7.67 -36.64 19.89
C GLY A 192 7.40 -35.16 20.12
N LEU A 193 8.44 -34.31 19.90
CA LEU A 193 8.36 -32.85 19.90
C LEU A 193 7.65 -32.28 18.64
N LEU A 194 6.89 -33.09 17.93
CA LEU A 194 6.29 -32.75 16.65
C LEU A 194 5.36 -31.53 16.72
N VAL A 195 4.65 -31.38 17.84
CA VAL A 195 3.74 -30.24 18.06
C VAL A 195 4.51 -28.92 18.03
N ILE A 196 5.65 -28.83 18.69
CA ILE A 196 6.46 -27.60 18.75
C ILE A 196 7.05 -27.24 17.39
N VAL A 197 7.60 -28.23 16.71
CA VAL A 197 8.12 -28.05 15.34
C VAL A 197 7.01 -27.58 14.41
N TYR A 198 5.82 -28.16 14.51
CA TYR A 198 4.66 -27.73 13.75
C TYR A 198 4.28 -26.28 14.07
N VAL A 199 4.24 -25.88 15.35
CA VAL A 199 3.92 -24.50 15.76
C VAL A 199 4.85 -23.50 15.08
N ILE A 200 6.14 -23.78 15.06
CA ILE A 200 7.11 -22.90 14.39
C ILE A 200 6.90 -22.91 12.87
N LEU A 201 6.78 -24.07 12.24
CA LEU A 201 6.59 -24.17 10.80
C LEU A 201 5.29 -23.48 10.34
N SER A 202 4.20 -23.65 11.09
CA SER A 202 2.94 -22.99 10.78
C SER A 202 3.03 -21.48 10.97
N ALA A 203 3.65 -21.01 12.05
CA ALA A 203 3.86 -19.57 12.28
C ALA A 203 4.70 -18.93 11.18
N VAL A 204 5.80 -19.55 10.76
CA VAL A 204 6.64 -19.11 9.63
C VAL A 204 5.83 -19.12 8.34
N GLY A 205 5.17 -20.22 8.01
CA GLY A 205 4.41 -20.38 6.78
C GLY A 205 3.28 -19.36 6.64
N LEU A 206 2.52 -19.14 7.70
CA LEU A 206 1.43 -18.17 7.72
C LEU A 206 1.95 -16.72 7.63
N LEU A 207 3.04 -16.40 8.31
CA LEU A 207 3.66 -15.10 8.27
C LEU A 207 4.18 -14.77 6.86
N MET A 208 4.88 -15.71 6.23
CA MET A 208 5.44 -15.49 4.88
C MET A 208 4.37 -15.41 3.79
N SER A 209 3.27 -16.16 3.92
CA SER A 209 2.28 -16.29 2.85
C SER A 209 1.10 -15.32 2.97
N SER A 210 0.65 -15.04 4.18
CA SER A 210 -0.62 -14.35 4.41
C SER A 210 -0.47 -13.02 5.12
N GLU A 211 0.54 -12.88 5.98
CA GLU A 211 0.79 -11.67 6.78
C GLU A 211 1.97 -10.83 6.22
N ASN A 212 2.39 -11.08 4.98
CA ASN A 212 3.38 -10.22 4.32
C ASN A 212 2.79 -8.84 4.05
N THR A 213 3.22 -7.86 4.82
CA THR A 213 2.70 -6.50 4.79
C THR A 213 3.28 -5.65 3.67
N GLU A 214 4.39 -6.06 3.04
CA GLU A 214 5.03 -5.29 1.95
C GLU A 214 4.09 -5.03 0.77
N LYS A 215 3.18 -5.96 0.47
CA LYS A 215 2.19 -5.81 -0.60
C LYS A 215 1.12 -4.74 -0.31
N TYR A 216 1.00 -4.32 0.94
CA TYR A 216 0.02 -3.32 1.37
C TYR A 216 0.61 -1.93 1.51
N ILE A 217 1.94 -1.80 1.43
CA ILE A 217 2.65 -0.54 1.60
C ILE A 217 3.04 0.03 0.24
N ASP A 218 2.78 1.29 0.04
CA ASP A 218 3.31 2.06 -1.08
C ASP A 218 4.79 2.38 -0.82
N LYS A 219 5.66 1.92 -1.73
CA LYS A 219 7.12 2.01 -1.55
C LYS A 219 7.67 3.43 -1.59
N GLN A 220 6.98 4.35 -2.24
CA GLN A 220 7.42 5.75 -2.36
C GLN A 220 7.11 6.53 -1.08
N THR A 221 5.90 6.35 -0.56
CA THR A 221 5.40 7.17 0.55
C THR A 221 5.46 6.47 1.90
N GLY A 222 5.54 5.13 1.94
CA GLY A 222 5.42 4.35 3.16
C GLY A 222 3.99 4.30 3.74
N MET A 223 3.00 4.86 3.06
CA MET A 223 1.57 4.75 3.39
C MET A 223 1.02 3.38 2.99
N PHE A 224 -0.16 3.03 3.50
CA PHE A 224 -0.91 1.94 2.91
C PHE A 224 -1.33 2.29 1.48
N ASN A 225 -1.29 1.32 0.57
CA ASN A 225 -1.69 1.51 -0.82
C ASN A 225 -3.22 1.37 -1.00
N GLN A 226 -3.71 1.65 -2.20
CA GLN A 226 -5.12 1.55 -2.55
C GLN A 226 -5.70 0.13 -2.39
N TYR A 227 -4.90 -0.90 -2.62
CA TYR A 227 -5.32 -2.29 -2.42
C TYR A 227 -5.60 -2.58 -0.93
N ALA A 228 -4.74 -2.08 -0.04
CA ALA A 228 -4.94 -2.17 1.40
C ALA A 228 -6.22 -1.43 1.85
N LEU A 229 -6.48 -0.24 1.29
CA LEU A 229 -7.70 0.51 1.56
C LEU A 229 -8.94 -0.30 1.20
N GLY A 230 -8.99 -0.90 0.01
CA GLY A 230 -10.13 -1.73 -0.43
C GLY A 230 -10.45 -2.88 0.53
N ILE A 231 -9.41 -3.57 1.04
CA ILE A 231 -9.57 -4.64 2.03
C ILE A 231 -10.20 -4.10 3.33
N VAL A 232 -9.70 -2.98 3.82
CA VAL A 232 -10.14 -2.40 5.10
C VAL A 232 -11.57 -1.83 5.00
N ILE A 233 -11.88 -1.12 3.92
CA ILE A 233 -13.22 -0.58 3.66
C ILE A 233 -14.24 -1.71 3.60
N ARG A 234 -13.95 -2.76 2.85
CA ARG A 234 -14.82 -3.93 2.74
C ARG A 234 -15.13 -4.53 4.11
N GLU A 235 -14.11 -4.75 4.94
CA GLU A 235 -14.34 -5.29 6.29
C GLU A 235 -15.18 -4.34 7.15
N PHE A 236 -14.97 -3.03 7.07
CA PHE A 236 -15.71 -2.06 7.88
C PHE A 236 -17.19 -1.98 7.45
N ILE A 237 -17.49 -1.97 6.16
CA ILE A 237 -18.87 -2.00 5.65
C ILE A 237 -19.55 -3.31 6.07
N GLU A 238 -18.89 -4.45 5.87
CA GLU A 238 -19.44 -5.77 6.25
C GLU A 238 -19.71 -5.93 7.74
N THR A 239 -18.89 -5.32 8.58
CA THR A 239 -19.03 -5.38 10.03
C THR A 239 -19.89 -4.27 10.60
N GLN A 240 -20.43 -3.40 9.73
CA GLN A 240 -21.17 -2.19 10.11
C GLN A 240 -20.40 -1.35 11.14
N THR A 241 -19.08 -1.27 10.98
CA THR A 241 -18.23 -0.49 11.87
C THR A 241 -18.28 0.96 11.45
N HIS A 242 -18.76 1.84 12.34
CA HIS A 242 -18.79 3.27 12.09
C HIS A 242 -17.37 3.80 11.85
N ARG A 243 -17.12 4.30 10.64
CA ARG A 243 -15.89 4.95 10.22
C ARG A 243 -16.21 6.10 9.31
N ILE A 244 -15.34 7.10 9.30
CA ILE A 244 -15.40 8.23 8.38
C ILE A 244 -14.10 8.25 7.59
N ALA A 245 -14.23 8.31 6.27
CA ALA A 245 -13.11 8.53 5.37
C ALA A 245 -12.93 10.03 5.18
N ILE A 246 -11.73 10.55 5.45
CA ILE A 246 -11.34 11.91 5.10
C ILE A 246 -10.46 11.81 3.86
N ILE A 247 -10.98 12.27 2.74
CA ILE A 247 -10.26 12.35 1.48
C ILE A 247 -9.52 13.68 1.47
N ILE A 248 -8.23 13.65 1.23
CA ILE A 248 -7.37 14.82 1.20
C ILE A 248 -6.70 14.91 -0.14
N SER A 249 -6.85 16.04 -0.80
CA SER A 249 -6.17 16.38 -2.05
C SER A 249 -5.59 17.79 -1.96
N LEU A 250 -4.50 17.99 -2.68
CA LEU A 250 -3.89 19.31 -2.84
C LEU A 250 -4.37 19.93 -4.15
N SER A 251 -4.87 21.17 -4.06
CA SER A 251 -5.18 22.01 -5.22
C SER A 251 -4.36 23.31 -5.18
N GLU A 252 -4.16 23.92 -6.34
CA GLU A 252 -3.57 25.26 -6.40
C GLU A 252 -4.56 26.28 -5.81
N SER A 253 -4.02 27.26 -5.07
CA SER A 253 -4.82 28.39 -4.59
C SER A 253 -5.27 29.23 -5.80
N ASP A 254 -6.55 29.64 -5.83
CA ASP A 254 -7.12 30.58 -6.82
C ASP A 254 -6.50 31.99 -6.72
N ALA A 255 -5.54 32.20 -5.85
CA ALA A 255 -4.84 33.47 -5.72
C ALA A 255 -4.11 33.81 -7.04
N GLN A 256 -4.55 34.89 -7.66
CA GLN A 256 -4.26 35.37 -9.00
C GLN A 256 -2.77 35.47 -9.45
N ASN A 257 -1.80 35.16 -8.58
CA ASN A 257 -0.37 35.28 -8.87
C ASN A 257 0.54 34.19 -8.30
N ALA A 258 0.00 33.13 -7.68
CA ALA A 258 0.83 32.09 -7.07
C ALA A 258 1.01 30.92 -8.05
N THR A 259 1.99 31.02 -8.93
CA THR A 259 2.43 29.88 -9.75
C THR A 259 3.42 29.06 -8.93
N ILE A 260 3.03 27.85 -8.53
CA ILE A 260 3.94 26.88 -7.95
C ILE A 260 4.57 26.07 -9.07
N ASP A 261 5.88 25.94 -9.04
CA ASP A 261 6.56 24.98 -9.90
C ASP A 261 6.32 23.53 -9.41
N TRP A 262 6.39 22.57 -10.31
CA TRP A 262 6.15 21.17 -10.03
C TRP A 262 7.03 20.62 -8.90
N ARG A 263 8.29 21.04 -8.79
CA ARG A 263 9.21 20.55 -7.75
C ARG A 263 8.76 21.01 -6.37
N SER A 264 8.33 22.25 -6.26
CA SER A 264 7.76 22.80 -5.02
C SER A 264 6.47 22.07 -4.66
N TYR A 265 5.59 21.78 -5.62
CA TYR A 265 4.38 21.00 -5.40
C TYR A 265 4.68 19.59 -4.85
N VAL A 266 5.57 18.83 -5.52
CA VAL A 266 5.99 17.49 -5.07
C VAL A 266 6.62 17.54 -3.68
N THR A 267 7.48 18.52 -3.42
CA THR A 267 8.13 18.69 -2.10
C THR A 267 7.11 18.95 -1.00
N ILE A 268 6.08 19.74 -1.27
CA ILE A 268 5.02 20.04 -0.29
C ILE A 268 4.15 18.79 -0.08
N LEU A 269 3.80 18.08 -1.14
CA LEU A 269 3.05 16.84 -1.07
C LEU A 269 3.80 15.78 -0.21
N GLU A 270 5.10 15.60 -0.45
CA GLU A 270 5.94 14.70 0.34
C GLU A 270 6.00 15.09 1.82
N LYS A 271 6.17 16.38 2.13
CA LYS A 271 6.15 16.88 3.52
C LYS A 271 4.81 16.62 4.20
N LEU A 272 3.69 16.86 3.49
CA LEU A 272 2.35 16.61 4.01
C LEU A 272 2.11 15.12 4.24
N GLN A 273 2.56 14.27 3.33
CA GLN A 273 2.51 12.82 3.47
C GLN A 273 3.31 12.34 4.69
N GLN A 274 4.54 12.85 4.89
CA GLN A 274 5.36 12.53 6.05
C GLN A 274 4.73 13.02 7.36
N PHE A 275 4.15 14.21 7.37
CA PHE A 275 3.39 14.72 8.50
C PHE A 275 2.23 13.78 8.85
N CYS A 276 1.41 13.43 7.86
CA CYS A 276 0.28 12.52 8.07
C CYS A 276 0.70 11.14 8.56
N LEU A 277 1.81 10.60 8.05
CA LEU A 277 2.36 9.33 8.51
C LEU A 277 2.84 9.39 9.96
N LYS A 278 3.44 10.50 10.36
CA LYS A 278 3.96 10.69 11.72
C LYS A 278 2.83 10.87 12.74
N GLU A 279 1.85 11.73 12.43
CA GLU A 279 0.80 12.10 13.36
C GLU A 279 -0.36 11.07 13.39
N PHE A 280 -0.71 10.48 12.24
CA PHE A 280 -1.88 9.60 12.10
C PHE A 280 -1.52 8.13 11.80
N ASN A 281 -0.27 7.84 11.61
CA ASN A 281 0.41 6.55 11.48
C ASN A 281 -0.36 5.44 10.69
N ARG A 282 -1.23 4.65 11.34
CA ARG A 282 -1.84 3.43 10.77
C ARG A 282 -3.16 3.65 10.02
N GLN A 283 -3.55 4.88 9.78
CA GLN A 283 -4.86 5.24 9.24
C GLN A 283 -4.77 5.99 7.93
N VAL A 284 -3.57 6.04 7.33
CA VAL A 284 -3.31 6.80 6.11
C VAL A 284 -3.12 5.87 4.92
N TYR A 285 -3.90 6.10 3.87
CA TYR A 285 -3.89 5.30 2.64
C TYR A 285 -3.65 6.21 1.44
N ARG A 286 -2.73 5.82 0.55
CA ARG A 286 -2.49 6.53 -0.70
C ARG A 286 -3.57 6.18 -1.73
N ILE A 287 -4.11 7.20 -2.40
CA ILE A 287 -4.98 7.06 -3.56
C ILE A 287 -4.40 7.88 -4.71
N GLY A 288 -4.14 7.20 -5.83
CA GLY A 288 -3.52 7.85 -6.98
C GLY A 288 -2.17 8.49 -6.62
N ASP A 289 -1.78 9.51 -7.39
CA ASP A 289 -0.48 10.16 -7.21
C ASP A 289 -0.52 11.33 -6.23
N ASN A 290 -1.66 12.01 -6.09
CA ASN A 290 -1.78 13.30 -5.39
C ASN A 290 -2.72 13.29 -4.20
N GLY A 291 -3.38 12.17 -3.89
CA GLY A 291 -4.38 12.06 -2.85
C GLY A 291 -4.04 11.02 -1.80
N PHE A 292 -4.62 11.21 -0.63
CA PHE A 292 -4.58 10.21 0.44
C PHE A 292 -5.87 10.26 1.27
N ILE A 293 -6.18 9.12 1.88
CA ILE A 293 -7.35 8.95 2.71
C ILE A 293 -6.93 8.63 4.13
N LEU A 294 -7.61 9.25 5.08
CA LEU A 294 -7.55 8.93 6.49
C LEU A 294 -8.86 8.27 6.91
N LEU A 295 -8.76 7.13 7.61
CA LEU A 295 -9.91 6.47 8.22
C LEU A 295 -9.95 6.76 9.73
N VAL A 296 -11.03 7.38 10.18
CA VAL A 296 -11.20 7.81 11.59
C VAL A 296 -12.44 7.21 12.23
N ASN A 297 -12.47 7.22 13.57
CA ASN A 297 -13.51 6.53 14.35
C ASN A 297 -14.74 7.40 14.60
N SER A 298 -14.60 8.73 14.54
CA SER A 298 -15.67 9.67 14.90
C SER A 298 -15.54 10.99 14.14
N GLU A 299 -16.63 11.72 14.04
CA GLU A 299 -16.66 13.04 13.42
C GLU A 299 -15.78 14.07 14.19
N GLU A 300 -15.71 13.95 15.50
CA GLU A 300 -14.84 14.80 16.33
C GLU A 300 -13.37 14.57 15.97
N GLN A 301 -12.96 13.31 15.83
CA GLN A 301 -11.61 12.94 15.39
C GLN A 301 -11.34 13.45 13.97
N ALA A 302 -12.33 13.37 13.07
CA ALA A 302 -12.23 13.87 11.71
C ALA A 302 -11.96 15.38 11.70
N LYS A 303 -12.76 16.16 12.42
CA LYS A 303 -12.59 17.63 12.55
C LYS A 303 -11.24 17.99 13.14
N LYS A 304 -10.77 17.26 14.17
CA LYS A 304 -9.45 17.46 14.78
C LYS A 304 -8.33 17.23 13.76
N TYR A 305 -8.34 16.11 13.05
CA TYR A 305 -7.28 15.77 12.10
C TYR A 305 -7.26 16.74 10.92
N THR A 306 -8.43 17.10 10.39
CA THR A 306 -8.55 18.09 9.33
C THR A 306 -7.98 19.45 9.75
N SER A 307 -8.30 19.91 10.98
CA SER A 307 -7.74 21.15 11.50
C SER A 307 -6.23 21.13 11.64
N GLN A 308 -5.65 20.01 12.08
CA GLN A 308 -4.19 19.83 12.18
C GLN A 308 -3.52 19.85 10.80
N ILE A 309 -4.12 19.18 9.79
CA ILE A 309 -3.62 19.17 8.42
C ILE A 309 -3.67 20.58 7.81
N MET A 310 -4.78 21.29 7.99
CA MET A 310 -4.93 22.67 7.50
C MET A 310 -3.93 23.63 8.15
N ALA A 311 -3.70 23.50 9.47
CA ALA A 311 -2.70 24.31 10.17
C ALA A 311 -1.29 24.06 9.61
N TYR A 312 -0.90 22.78 9.49
CA TYR A 312 0.39 22.39 8.95
C TYR A 312 0.59 22.88 7.51
N THR A 313 -0.44 22.78 6.68
CA THR A 313 -0.38 23.21 5.28
C THR A 313 -0.23 24.74 5.18
N ARG A 314 -0.94 25.51 6.00
CA ARG A 314 -0.76 26.97 6.05
C ARG A 314 0.66 27.39 6.40
N GLU A 315 1.28 26.71 7.37
CA GLU A 315 2.66 26.98 7.78
C GLU A 315 3.68 26.56 6.69
N THR A 316 3.40 25.47 5.99
CA THR A 316 4.36 24.88 5.03
C THR A 316 4.26 25.48 3.63
N CYS A 317 3.08 25.92 3.21
CA CYS A 317 2.77 26.28 1.82
C CYS A 317 2.69 27.79 1.56
N ASN A 318 2.88 28.66 2.54
CA ASN A 318 2.77 30.12 2.39
C ASN A 318 1.52 30.57 1.60
N ASN A 319 0.37 29.90 1.79
CA ASN A 319 -0.90 30.13 1.08
C ASN A 319 -0.86 29.89 -0.45
N THR A 320 0.10 29.17 -0.96
CA THR A 320 0.23 28.88 -2.39
C THR A 320 -0.53 27.63 -2.81
N LEU A 321 -0.82 26.73 -1.86
CA LEU A 321 -1.63 25.52 -2.08
C LEU A 321 -2.83 25.49 -1.14
N HIS A 322 -3.93 25.00 -1.65
CA HIS A 322 -5.13 24.71 -0.87
C HIS A 322 -5.24 23.21 -0.62
N VAL A 323 -5.57 22.85 0.62
CA VAL A 323 -5.97 21.47 0.94
C VAL A 323 -7.48 21.40 0.78
N GLU A 324 -7.92 20.62 -0.17
CA GLU A 324 -9.32 20.20 -0.26
C GLU A 324 -9.52 18.94 0.54
N TYR A 325 -10.61 18.87 1.30
CA TYR A 325 -10.97 17.66 2.01
C TYR A 325 -12.47 17.38 1.90
N ASN A 326 -12.79 16.11 1.79
CA ASN A 326 -14.16 15.60 1.84
C ASN A 326 -14.27 14.57 2.95
N MET A 327 -15.33 14.62 3.75
CA MET A 327 -15.62 13.63 4.78
C MET A 327 -16.79 12.76 4.31
N VAL A 328 -16.57 11.45 4.27
CA VAL A 328 -17.56 10.49 3.78
C VAL A 328 -17.75 9.39 4.84
N PRO A 329 -18.94 9.31 5.46
CA PRO A 329 -19.24 8.22 6.39
C PRO A 329 -19.37 6.89 5.66
N LEU A 330 -18.71 5.83 6.16
CA LEU A 330 -18.82 4.49 5.60
C LEU A 330 -20.20 3.87 5.86
N SER A 331 -20.95 4.38 6.84
CA SER A 331 -22.31 3.91 7.16
C SER A 331 -23.33 4.14 6.03
N ASP A 332 -23.04 5.06 5.11
CA ASP A 332 -23.94 5.43 4.01
C ASP A 332 -23.86 4.43 2.85
N TYR A 333 -22.94 3.46 2.93
CA TYR A 333 -22.71 2.47 1.88
C TYR A 333 -22.97 1.06 2.36
N THR A 334 -23.55 0.26 1.48
CA THR A 334 -23.76 -1.18 1.68
C THR A 334 -22.79 -2.03 0.85
N ASP A 335 -22.17 -1.43 -0.17
CA ASP A 335 -21.20 -2.07 -1.05
C ASP A 335 -19.85 -1.35 -1.01
N SER A 336 -18.79 -2.13 -0.85
CA SER A 336 -17.40 -1.63 -0.83
C SER A 336 -16.93 -1.15 -2.20
N ASP A 337 -17.40 -1.76 -3.28
CA ASP A 337 -16.97 -1.42 -4.63
C ASP A 337 -17.62 -0.11 -5.08
N GLU A 338 -18.88 0.13 -4.68
CA GLU A 338 -19.56 1.42 -4.86
C GLU A 338 -18.82 2.53 -4.10
N PHE A 339 -18.48 2.31 -2.82
CA PHE A 339 -17.70 3.25 -2.04
C PHE A 339 -16.35 3.56 -2.68
N MET A 340 -15.58 2.52 -3.07
CA MET A 340 -14.27 2.69 -3.69
C MET A 340 -14.35 3.43 -5.03
N SER A 341 -15.37 3.16 -5.86
CA SER A 341 -15.59 3.87 -7.11
C SER A 341 -15.83 5.35 -6.87
N GLN A 342 -16.70 5.69 -5.93
CA GLN A 342 -16.98 7.09 -5.61
C GLN A 342 -15.77 7.81 -5.00
N MET A 343 -14.96 7.13 -4.18
CA MET A 343 -13.71 7.70 -3.65
C MET A 343 -12.72 8.01 -4.77
N ILE A 344 -12.61 7.11 -5.74
CA ILE A 344 -11.77 7.33 -6.93
C ILE A 344 -12.29 8.52 -7.71
N ASP A 345 -13.60 8.63 -7.92
CA ASP A 345 -14.22 9.74 -8.65
C ASP A 345 -13.99 11.09 -7.95
N ILE A 346 -14.14 11.15 -6.63
CA ILE A 346 -13.84 12.35 -5.83
C ILE A 346 -12.34 12.71 -5.94
N CYS A 347 -11.45 11.71 -5.86
CA CYS A 347 -10.01 11.94 -6.03
C CYS A 347 -9.68 12.38 -7.46
N VAL A 348 -10.34 11.80 -8.48
CA VAL A 348 -10.17 12.17 -9.89
C VAL A 348 -10.72 13.57 -10.16
N GLU A 349 -11.85 13.97 -9.58
CA GLU A 349 -12.35 15.34 -9.68
C GLU A 349 -11.40 16.33 -9.01
N ALA A 350 -10.89 16.03 -7.82
CA ALA A 350 -9.90 16.84 -7.14
C ALA A 350 -8.56 16.87 -7.92
N ILE A 351 -8.16 15.75 -8.52
CA ILE A 351 -7.01 15.65 -9.42
C ILE A 351 -7.27 16.47 -10.70
N ASN A 352 -8.44 16.39 -11.29
CA ASN A 352 -8.81 17.17 -12.48
C ASN A 352 -8.88 18.67 -12.20
N LYS A 353 -9.28 19.07 -11.00
CA LYS A 353 -9.18 20.48 -10.54
C LYS A 353 -7.71 20.86 -10.24
N SER A 354 -6.89 19.97 -9.72
CA SER A 354 -5.45 20.17 -9.45
C SER A 354 -4.54 19.72 -10.61
N ALA A 355 -5.07 19.02 -11.62
CA ALA A 355 -4.31 18.53 -12.76
C ALA A 355 -4.02 19.65 -13.78
N ASN A 356 -3.31 20.67 -13.30
CA ASN A 356 -2.79 21.73 -14.17
C ASN A 356 -1.41 21.42 -14.71
N PHE A 357 -0.81 20.25 -14.33
CA PHE A 357 0.53 19.87 -14.69
C PHE A 357 0.61 18.55 -15.46
N ASP A 358 1.64 18.41 -16.30
CA ASP A 358 2.03 17.18 -16.96
C ASP A 358 3.04 16.42 -16.10
N PHE A 359 2.74 15.18 -15.74
CA PHE A 359 3.54 14.37 -14.80
C PHE A 359 4.94 14.03 -15.32
N LEU A 360 5.10 13.89 -16.64
CA LEU A 360 6.40 13.54 -17.21
C LEU A 360 7.36 14.72 -17.17
N THR A 361 6.87 15.92 -17.46
CA THR A 361 7.69 17.10 -17.70
C THR A 361 7.69 18.09 -16.55
N GLY A 362 6.68 18.04 -15.68
CA GLY A 362 6.44 19.03 -14.65
C GLY A 362 6.02 20.41 -15.19
N THR A 363 5.74 20.53 -16.50
CA THR A 363 5.15 21.74 -17.08
C THR A 363 3.62 21.71 -16.89
N ARG A 364 2.94 22.82 -17.15
CA ARG A 364 1.49 22.83 -17.17
C ARG A 364 0.96 21.96 -18.30
N ASN A 365 -0.25 21.41 -18.15
CA ASN A 365 -0.87 20.56 -19.16
C ASN A 365 -1.85 21.33 -20.06
N ARG A 366 -2.47 20.63 -21.03
CA ARG A 366 -3.43 21.16 -21.97
C ARG A 366 -4.64 21.83 -21.30
N ASN A 367 -5.21 21.23 -20.24
CA ASN A 367 -6.36 21.82 -19.55
C ASN A 367 -6.00 23.17 -18.92
N SER A 368 -4.82 23.27 -18.34
CA SER A 368 -4.29 24.51 -17.80
C SER A 368 -4.10 25.56 -18.91
N PHE A 369 -3.58 25.16 -20.07
CA PHE A 369 -3.40 26.05 -21.22
C PHE A 369 -4.71 26.69 -21.67
N GLU A 370 -5.78 25.92 -21.82
CA GLU A 370 -7.10 26.41 -22.23
C GLU A 370 -7.67 27.42 -21.23
N LYS A 371 -7.52 27.15 -19.92
CA LYS A 371 -7.92 28.08 -18.85
C LYS A 371 -7.14 29.39 -18.93
N PHE A 372 -5.81 29.30 -19.08
CA PHE A 372 -4.93 30.48 -19.15
C PHE A 372 -5.22 31.36 -20.38
N ILE A 373 -5.40 30.76 -21.54
CA ILE A 373 -5.77 31.50 -22.77
C ILE A 373 -7.06 32.25 -22.57
N ASN A 374 -8.10 31.58 -22.05
CA ASN A 374 -9.41 32.20 -21.83
C ASN A 374 -9.30 33.36 -20.84
N GLN A 375 -8.55 33.20 -19.77
CA GLN A 375 -8.33 34.26 -18.78
C GLN A 375 -7.56 35.44 -19.41
N LEU A 376 -6.43 35.21 -20.07
CA LEU A 376 -5.62 36.28 -20.68
C LEU A 376 -6.40 37.04 -21.76
N ARG A 377 -7.25 36.36 -22.53
CA ARG A 377 -8.13 37.00 -23.51
C ARG A 377 -9.21 37.85 -22.84
N ASN A 378 -9.82 37.36 -21.75
CA ASN A 378 -10.82 38.10 -20.98
C ASN A 378 -10.22 39.34 -20.32
N ASP A 379 -9.03 39.20 -19.77
CA ASP A 379 -8.27 40.26 -19.09
C ASP A 379 -7.56 41.20 -20.08
N LYS A 380 -7.64 40.91 -21.40
CA LYS A 380 -6.97 41.64 -22.49
C LYS A 380 -5.47 41.81 -22.28
N VAL A 381 -4.81 40.79 -21.71
CA VAL A 381 -3.38 40.77 -21.52
C VAL A 381 -2.71 40.25 -22.78
N ASP A 382 -1.93 41.10 -23.44
CA ASP A 382 -1.17 40.71 -24.65
C ASP A 382 0.11 39.97 -24.29
N VAL A 383 0.20 38.72 -24.76
CA VAL A 383 1.36 37.86 -24.59
C VAL A 383 1.74 37.21 -25.92
N TYR A 384 2.98 36.82 -26.07
CA TYR A 384 3.38 35.97 -27.19
C TYR A 384 3.01 34.52 -26.90
N TYR A 385 2.35 33.91 -27.87
CA TYR A 385 2.10 32.47 -27.93
C TYR A 385 3.20 31.82 -28.80
N PHE A 386 3.87 30.82 -28.26
CA PHE A 386 4.77 29.96 -29.02
C PHE A 386 4.24 28.53 -28.99
N ILE A 387 4.33 27.84 -30.12
CA ILE A 387 4.11 26.41 -30.23
C ILE A 387 5.39 25.73 -30.69
N ALA A 388 5.76 24.64 -30.02
CA ALA A 388 6.95 23.85 -30.29
C ALA A 388 6.62 22.37 -30.40
N ASP A 389 7.23 21.70 -31.37
CA ASP A 389 7.07 20.27 -31.64
C ASP A 389 8.47 19.59 -31.60
N VAL A 390 8.61 18.56 -30.75
CA VAL A 390 9.87 17.84 -30.53
C VAL A 390 10.16 16.94 -31.72
N ASN A 391 11.33 17.13 -32.34
CA ASN A 391 11.73 16.34 -33.48
C ASN A 391 12.29 14.96 -33.06
N ASN A 392 12.07 13.95 -33.90
CA ASN A 392 12.65 12.62 -33.79
C ASN A 392 12.25 11.79 -32.53
N LEU A 393 11.18 12.18 -31.82
CA LEU A 393 10.73 11.43 -30.64
C LEU A 393 10.44 9.96 -30.98
N LYS A 394 9.72 9.71 -32.09
CA LYS A 394 9.43 8.35 -32.55
C LYS A 394 10.69 7.56 -32.87
N ASP A 395 11.63 8.15 -33.63
CA ASP A 395 12.91 7.50 -33.98
C ASP A 395 13.69 7.16 -32.68
N THR A 396 13.66 8.06 -31.66
CA THR A 396 14.32 7.83 -30.38
C THR A 396 13.67 6.69 -29.60
N ASN A 397 12.33 6.64 -29.54
CA ASN A 397 11.60 5.56 -28.92
C ASN A 397 11.87 4.21 -29.56
N ASP A 398 11.85 4.17 -30.90
CA ASP A 398 12.03 2.94 -31.68
C ASP A 398 13.46 2.38 -31.57
N VAL A 399 14.47 3.24 -31.43
CA VAL A 399 15.90 2.84 -31.41
C VAL A 399 16.43 2.66 -29.99
N LEU A 400 16.06 3.55 -29.04
CA LEU A 400 16.64 3.63 -27.69
C LEU A 400 15.62 3.31 -26.58
N GLY A 401 14.36 3.04 -26.94
CA GLY A 401 13.29 2.74 -26.01
C GLY A 401 12.58 3.96 -25.43
N HIS A 402 11.40 3.76 -24.84
CA HIS A 402 10.54 4.82 -24.32
C HIS A 402 11.21 5.68 -23.25
N ALA A 403 12.07 5.12 -22.40
CA ALA A 403 12.79 5.88 -21.39
C ALA A 403 13.68 6.99 -22.00
N ALA A 404 14.33 6.72 -23.14
CA ALA A 404 15.13 7.72 -23.84
C ALA A 404 14.25 8.82 -24.49
N GLY A 405 13.05 8.47 -24.95
CA GLY A 405 12.08 9.45 -25.43
C GLY A 405 11.52 10.33 -24.32
N ASP A 406 11.26 9.75 -23.15
CA ASP A 406 10.84 10.49 -21.96
C ASP A 406 11.92 11.49 -21.51
N GLU A 407 13.18 11.08 -21.48
CA GLU A 407 14.31 11.99 -21.21
C GLU A 407 14.43 13.11 -22.24
N LEU A 408 14.15 12.84 -23.52
CA LEU A 408 14.15 13.85 -24.57
C LEU A 408 13.05 14.90 -24.33
N ILE A 409 11.84 14.46 -24.02
CA ILE A 409 10.69 15.32 -23.69
C ILE A 409 10.98 16.16 -22.44
N GLN A 410 11.50 15.57 -21.38
CA GLN A 410 11.87 16.26 -20.14
C GLN A 410 12.97 17.33 -20.40
N ALA A 411 13.91 17.01 -21.26
CA ALA A 411 14.96 17.97 -21.61
C ALA A 411 14.43 19.21 -22.38
N VAL A 412 13.45 19.02 -23.29
CA VAL A 412 12.77 20.14 -23.98
C VAL A 412 11.97 20.97 -22.99
N ALA A 413 11.20 20.32 -22.12
CA ALA A 413 10.43 20.99 -21.08
C ALA A 413 11.31 21.88 -20.20
N LYS A 414 12.42 21.31 -19.70
CA LYS A 414 13.38 22.05 -18.89
C LYS A 414 14.01 23.24 -19.65
N LEU A 415 14.39 23.03 -20.91
CA LEU A 415 14.94 24.08 -21.76
C LEU A 415 13.96 25.25 -21.94
N LEU A 416 12.68 24.95 -22.18
CA LEU A 416 11.63 25.96 -22.31
C LEU A 416 11.41 26.70 -20.98
N CYS A 417 11.29 26.00 -19.88
CA CYS A 417 11.14 26.61 -18.55
C CYS A 417 12.34 27.50 -18.19
N ASP A 418 13.57 27.02 -18.40
CA ASP A 418 14.80 27.79 -18.16
C ASP A 418 14.89 29.02 -19.05
N THR A 419 14.19 29.09 -20.22
CA THR A 419 14.18 30.22 -21.11
C THR A 419 13.09 31.22 -20.80
N VAL A 420 11.93 30.75 -20.37
CA VAL A 420 10.80 31.59 -19.99
C VAL A 420 11.04 32.27 -18.64
N GLU A 421 11.75 31.58 -17.73
CA GLU A 421 12.03 32.04 -16.36
C GLU A 421 10.72 32.43 -15.62
N ASN A 422 10.62 33.67 -15.12
CA ASN A 422 9.44 34.18 -14.41
C ASN A 422 8.47 34.98 -15.32
N ASP A 423 8.77 35.09 -16.61
CA ASP A 423 8.05 35.97 -17.53
C ASP A 423 6.94 35.26 -18.33
N GLY A 424 6.53 34.05 -17.92
CA GLY A 424 5.48 33.33 -18.62
C GLY A 424 5.28 31.90 -18.13
N TRP A 425 4.65 31.10 -18.97
CA TRP A 425 4.22 29.74 -18.63
C TRP A 425 4.50 28.77 -19.78
N VAL A 426 4.91 27.56 -19.42
CA VAL A 426 5.16 26.45 -20.35
C VAL A 426 4.10 25.37 -20.13
N PHE A 427 3.54 24.88 -21.24
CA PHE A 427 2.49 23.87 -21.25
C PHE A 427 2.88 22.71 -22.17
N ARG A 428 2.61 21.49 -21.79
CA ARG A 428 2.63 20.35 -22.69
C ARG A 428 1.22 20.07 -23.20
N GLN A 429 1.03 20.16 -24.52
CA GLN A 429 -0.29 19.95 -25.16
C GLN A 429 -0.61 18.48 -25.34
N GLY A 430 0.38 17.62 -25.49
CA GLY A 430 0.31 16.17 -25.64
C GLY A 430 1.47 15.63 -26.45
N GLY A 431 1.85 14.37 -26.23
CA GLY A 431 2.92 13.74 -27.00
C GLY A 431 4.23 14.54 -27.01
N ASP A 432 4.54 15.10 -28.16
CA ASP A 432 5.73 15.89 -28.50
C ASP A 432 5.49 17.42 -28.62
N GLU A 433 4.25 17.89 -28.32
CA GLU A 433 3.86 19.27 -28.50
C GLU A 433 3.90 20.08 -27.19
N PHE A 434 4.52 21.27 -27.25
CA PHE A 434 4.59 22.24 -26.16
C PHE A 434 4.03 23.59 -26.61
N ALA A 435 3.37 24.31 -25.69
CA ALA A 435 2.98 25.70 -25.86
C ALA A 435 3.67 26.56 -24.79
N VAL A 436 3.97 27.81 -25.14
CA VAL A 436 4.53 28.81 -24.24
C VAL A 436 3.70 30.08 -24.34
N LEU A 437 3.29 30.63 -23.20
CA LEU A 437 2.70 31.97 -23.10
C LEU A 437 3.72 32.87 -22.39
N TRP A 438 4.26 33.87 -23.12
CA TRP A 438 5.37 34.70 -22.64
C TRP A 438 4.99 36.19 -22.64
N LYS A 439 5.24 36.87 -21.52
CA LYS A 439 4.87 38.29 -21.30
C LYS A 439 5.84 39.30 -21.88
N GLY A 440 7.00 38.87 -22.41
CA GLY A 440 7.98 39.77 -22.95
C GLY A 440 7.57 40.39 -24.28
N CYS A 441 8.32 41.36 -24.75
CA CYS A 441 8.00 42.18 -25.94
C CYS A 441 8.82 41.84 -27.19
N ASP A 442 9.87 41.01 -27.11
CA ASP A 442 10.75 40.65 -28.21
C ASP A 442 10.81 39.14 -28.45
N ALA A 443 9.88 38.63 -29.28
CA ALA A 443 9.79 37.21 -29.61
C ALA A 443 11.04 36.66 -30.33
N GLU A 444 11.70 37.47 -31.21
CA GLU A 444 12.90 37.03 -31.87
C GLU A 444 14.07 36.92 -30.91
N GLY A 445 14.19 37.87 -29.98
CA GLY A 445 15.15 37.78 -28.88
C GLY A 445 14.94 36.57 -27.99
N PHE A 446 13.69 36.21 -27.71
CA PHE A 446 13.36 34.97 -27.01
C PHE A 446 13.85 33.73 -27.76
N LEU A 447 13.56 33.62 -29.06
CA LEU A 447 14.01 32.52 -29.90
C LEU A 447 15.56 32.44 -29.95
N LYS A 448 16.25 33.57 -30.05
CA LYS A 448 17.72 33.59 -30.04
C LYS A 448 18.30 33.05 -28.72
N ARG A 449 17.70 33.44 -27.57
CA ARG A 449 18.07 32.87 -26.24
C ARG A 449 17.81 31.38 -26.17
N LEU A 450 16.63 30.93 -26.61
CA LEU A 450 16.23 29.53 -26.63
C LEU A 450 17.22 28.67 -27.46
N TYR A 451 17.52 29.08 -28.68
CA TYR A 451 18.45 28.36 -29.55
C TYR A 451 19.88 28.35 -28.97
N ARG A 452 20.32 29.42 -28.34
CA ARG A 452 21.65 29.49 -27.68
C ARG A 452 21.71 28.50 -26.51
N LYS A 453 20.67 28.47 -25.65
CA LYS A 453 20.58 27.52 -24.53
C LYS A 453 20.52 26.07 -25.04
N ASN A 454 19.77 25.81 -26.12
CA ASN A 454 19.74 24.50 -26.77
C ASN A 454 21.09 24.04 -27.32
N GLN A 455 21.84 24.93 -27.96
CA GLN A 455 23.21 24.61 -28.45
C GLN A 455 24.15 24.23 -27.29
N LEU A 456 24.05 24.93 -26.16
CA LEU A 456 24.83 24.60 -24.96
C LEU A 456 24.43 23.25 -24.37
N LEU A 457 23.12 22.99 -24.24
CA LEU A 457 22.58 21.73 -23.76
C LEU A 457 23.05 20.54 -24.60
N ASN A 458 23.06 20.70 -25.93
CA ASN A 458 23.42 19.62 -26.86
C ASN A 458 24.93 19.31 -26.88
N LYS A 459 25.80 20.10 -26.26
CA LYS A 459 27.23 19.78 -26.11
C LYS A 459 27.49 18.60 -25.17
N THR A 460 26.59 18.35 -24.23
CA THR A 460 26.74 17.32 -23.19
C THR A 460 25.79 16.14 -23.34
N ARG A 461 24.92 16.13 -24.36
CA ARG A 461 23.89 15.11 -24.53
C ARG A 461 24.22 14.11 -25.63
N THR A 462 23.97 12.83 -25.35
CA THR A 462 24.08 11.73 -26.33
C THR A 462 22.97 11.82 -27.37
N VAL A 463 21.74 12.12 -26.92
CA VAL A 463 20.58 12.35 -27.79
C VAL A 463 20.32 13.84 -27.87
N PRO A 464 20.56 14.47 -29.04
CA PRO A 464 20.44 15.91 -29.19
C PRO A 464 18.97 16.36 -29.16
N VAL A 465 18.70 17.41 -28.40
CA VAL A 465 17.43 18.11 -28.38
C VAL A 465 17.22 18.90 -29.65
N SER A 466 16.14 18.62 -30.36
CA SER A 466 15.74 19.32 -31.57
C SER A 466 14.24 19.50 -31.58
N PHE A 467 13.77 20.68 -31.94
CA PHE A 467 12.35 21.03 -32.05
C PHE A 467 12.09 22.04 -33.13
N ALA A 468 10.90 21.99 -33.72
CA ALA A 468 10.39 23.08 -34.58
C ALA A 468 9.56 24.03 -33.70
N ILE A 469 9.64 25.33 -33.92
CA ILE A 469 8.95 26.35 -33.15
C ILE A 469 8.41 27.46 -34.04
N GLY A 470 7.21 27.94 -33.72
CA GLY A 470 6.59 29.13 -34.30
C GLY A 470 5.99 30.02 -33.21
N TYR A 471 5.68 31.27 -33.54
CA TYR A 471 5.11 32.22 -32.59
C TYR A 471 4.15 33.21 -33.24
N GLY A 472 3.23 33.76 -32.41
CA GLY A 472 2.32 34.84 -32.75
C GLY A 472 1.85 35.56 -31.49
N LYS A 473 1.13 36.64 -31.62
CA LYS A 473 0.53 37.34 -30.49
C LYS A 473 -0.83 36.76 -30.15
N LEU A 474 -1.12 36.50 -28.87
CA LEU A 474 -2.34 35.84 -28.43
C LEU A 474 -3.62 36.63 -28.75
N LEU A 475 -3.55 37.97 -28.72
CA LEU A 475 -4.72 38.81 -28.98
C LEU A 475 -4.92 39.11 -30.46
N ASP A 476 -3.97 38.80 -31.32
CA ASP A 476 -4.15 38.94 -32.77
C ASP A 476 -5.14 37.85 -33.27
N SER A 477 -6.02 38.20 -34.18
CA SER A 477 -7.07 37.29 -34.68
C SER A 477 -6.51 36.03 -35.35
N THR A 478 -5.35 36.09 -35.93
CA THR A 478 -4.63 34.98 -36.60
C THR A 478 -3.36 34.53 -35.83
N GLY A 479 -3.06 35.12 -34.68
CA GLY A 479 -1.77 34.94 -34.01
C GLY A 479 -1.46 33.49 -33.65
N MET A 480 -2.39 32.68 -33.26
CA MET A 480 -2.19 31.26 -33.02
C MET A 480 -2.03 30.46 -34.32
N GLU A 481 -2.83 30.78 -35.36
CA GLU A 481 -2.73 30.15 -36.68
C GLU A 481 -1.35 30.48 -37.36
N ASP A 482 -0.91 31.70 -37.22
CA ASP A 482 0.41 32.14 -37.73
C ASP A 482 1.55 31.41 -37.01
N ALA A 483 1.44 31.20 -35.69
CA ALA A 483 2.38 30.39 -34.91
C ALA A 483 2.44 28.94 -35.40
N ASP A 484 1.31 28.31 -35.61
CA ASP A 484 1.20 26.93 -36.11
C ASP A 484 1.82 26.81 -37.51
N LYS A 485 1.47 27.72 -38.44
CA LYS A 485 2.00 27.75 -39.79
C LYS A 485 3.54 27.91 -39.78
N MET A 486 4.05 28.83 -38.98
CA MET A 486 5.49 29.05 -38.84
C MET A 486 6.22 27.80 -38.30
N MET A 487 5.63 27.11 -37.32
CA MET A 487 6.17 25.87 -36.77
C MET A 487 6.20 24.76 -37.83
N TYR A 488 5.13 24.58 -38.60
CA TYR A 488 5.08 23.59 -39.69
C TYR A 488 6.12 23.87 -40.77
N ASP A 489 6.27 25.12 -41.18
CA ASP A 489 7.28 25.54 -42.16
C ASP A 489 8.71 25.25 -41.64
N ASN A 490 8.97 25.53 -40.38
CA ASN A 490 10.25 25.24 -39.75
C ASN A 490 10.52 23.72 -39.68
N LYS A 491 9.48 22.92 -39.34
CA LYS A 491 9.57 21.45 -39.34
C LYS A 491 9.88 20.88 -40.72
N ALA A 492 9.25 21.40 -41.76
CA ALA A 492 9.51 21.02 -43.17
C ALA A 492 10.95 21.33 -43.59
N LYS A 493 11.46 22.56 -43.29
CA LYS A 493 12.82 22.95 -43.58
C LYS A 493 13.86 22.09 -42.87
N MET A 494 13.62 21.71 -41.60
CA MET A 494 14.49 20.81 -40.84
C MET A 494 14.53 19.40 -41.43
N LYS A 495 13.38 18.85 -41.83
CA LYS A 495 13.29 17.53 -42.51
C LYS A 495 14.04 17.53 -43.84
N ALA A 496 13.92 18.59 -44.65
CA ALA A 496 14.65 18.72 -45.92
C ALA A 496 16.16 18.75 -45.71
N LYS A 497 16.67 19.53 -44.74
CA LYS A 497 18.09 19.57 -44.37
C LYS A 497 18.61 18.20 -43.89
N LYS A 498 17.81 17.41 -43.14
CA LYS A 498 18.21 16.10 -42.69
C LYS A 498 18.30 15.10 -43.85
N LYS A 499 17.39 15.20 -44.85
CA LYS A 499 17.45 14.37 -46.06
C LYS A 499 18.70 14.71 -46.92
N ALA A 500 18.99 15.96 -47.10
CA ALA A 500 20.16 16.40 -47.87
C ALA A 500 21.50 15.94 -47.26
N LYS A 501 21.60 15.92 -45.91
CA LYS A 501 22.77 15.41 -45.18
C LYS A 501 22.90 13.87 -45.19
N ARG A 502 21.85 13.12 -45.49
CA ARG A 502 21.89 11.66 -45.61
C ARG A 502 22.23 11.20 -47.03
N SER A 503 22.09 12.09 -48.02
CA SER A 503 22.39 11.85 -49.43
C SER A 503 23.73 12.40 -49.89
N SER A 504 24.45 13.11 -49.06
CA SER A 504 25.85 13.52 -49.19
C SER A 504 26.78 12.65 -48.30
#